data_2109a2a74bf0fe8c1e9655b1c75ce58d
#
_entry.id   2109a2a74bf0fe8c1e9655b1c75ce58d
#
_cell.length_a   1.000
_cell.length_b   1.000
_cell.length_c   1.000
_cell.angle_alpha   90.00
_cell.angle_beta   90.00
_cell.angle_gamma   90.00
#
_symmetry.space_group_name_H-M   'P 1'
#
loop_
_entity.id
_entity.type
_entity.pdbx_description
1 polymer ?
#
loop_
_entity_poly.entity_id
_entity_poly.type
_entity_poly.pdbx_seq_one_letter_code
_entity_poly.pdbx_strand_id
1 'polypeptide(L)'
;MSSIVVVGTQWGDEGKGKITDFLAEQADVIARFSGGNNAGHTIQFGGKTYKLHLVPSGIFYKDKLAVIGNGVVVDPVALLKELDGLNERGISTDNLRISNRAQVILPYHLAQDEYEERRRGDNKIGTTKKGIGPAYVDKAQRIGIRMADLLEKETFERRLKENIEYKNACFKGMFNETCPTFDEIFDEYY
;
A
#
# COMPACT_ATOMS: atom_id res chain seq x y z
N MET A 1 -23.27 17.25 -4.19
CA MET A 1 -22.36 16.12 -4.51
C MET A 1 -22.88 14.88 -3.81
N SER A 2 -23.07 13.80 -4.52
CA SER A 2 -23.42 12.49 -3.91
C SER A 2 -22.16 11.66 -3.78
N SER A 3 -22.04 10.89 -2.69
CA SER A 3 -20.92 9.98 -2.48
C SER A 3 -21.45 8.54 -2.36
N ILE A 4 -20.78 7.62 -3.00
CA ILE A 4 -21.08 6.18 -2.93
C ILE A 4 -19.91 5.49 -2.26
N VAL A 5 -20.19 4.65 -1.26
CA VAL A 5 -19.16 3.85 -0.59
C VAL A 5 -19.42 2.38 -0.86
N VAL A 6 -18.45 1.70 -1.48
CA VAL A 6 -18.50 0.26 -1.75
C VAL A 6 -17.74 -0.46 -0.65
N VAL A 7 -18.44 -1.25 0.15
CA VAL A 7 -17.85 -2.05 1.24
C VAL A 7 -18.14 -3.52 1.05
N GLY A 8 -17.20 -4.37 1.47
CA GLY A 8 -17.42 -5.81 1.56
C GLY A 8 -17.82 -6.18 2.98
N THR A 9 -18.78 -7.08 3.10
CA THR A 9 -19.33 -7.53 4.39
C THR A 9 -19.08 -9.01 4.65
N GLN A 10 -18.24 -9.66 3.85
CA GLN A 10 -17.91 -11.09 3.97
C GLN A 10 -16.37 -11.30 3.98
N TRP A 11 -15.88 -12.19 3.13
CA TRP A 11 -14.52 -12.74 3.20
C TRP A 11 -13.46 -11.99 2.37
N GLY A 12 -13.84 -10.95 1.64
CA GLY A 12 -12.90 -10.12 0.86
C GLY A 12 -12.98 -10.30 -0.66
N ASP A 13 -13.45 -11.43 -1.14
CA ASP A 13 -13.53 -11.78 -2.57
C ASP A 13 -14.93 -11.54 -3.19
N GLU A 14 -15.67 -10.57 -2.67
CA GLU A 14 -17.04 -10.27 -3.11
C GLU A 14 -17.12 -9.56 -4.49
N GLY A 15 -15.96 -9.23 -5.09
CA GLY A 15 -15.92 -8.54 -6.37
C GLY A 15 -16.09 -7.02 -6.28
N LYS A 16 -15.75 -6.40 -5.14
CA LYS A 16 -15.80 -4.93 -4.93
C LYS A 16 -15.12 -4.15 -6.04
N GLY A 17 -13.97 -4.60 -6.53
CA GLY A 17 -13.23 -3.94 -7.60
C GLY A 17 -14.07 -3.82 -8.88
N LYS A 18 -14.82 -4.85 -9.24
CA LYS A 18 -15.69 -4.87 -10.41
C LYS A 18 -16.88 -3.92 -10.28
N ILE A 19 -17.48 -3.85 -9.08
CA ILE A 19 -18.58 -2.91 -8.81
C ILE A 19 -18.06 -1.47 -8.81
N THR A 20 -16.88 -1.24 -8.22
CA THR A 20 -16.26 0.09 -8.23
C THR A 20 -15.92 0.54 -9.64
N ASP A 21 -15.44 -0.35 -10.50
CA ASP A 21 -15.17 -0.07 -11.91
C ASP A 21 -16.44 0.30 -12.68
N PHE A 22 -17.51 -0.46 -12.49
CA PHE A 22 -18.82 -0.16 -13.08
C PHE A 22 -19.34 1.22 -12.65
N LEU A 23 -19.21 1.58 -11.37
CA LEU A 23 -19.64 2.87 -10.85
C LEU A 23 -18.68 4.01 -11.23
N ALA A 24 -17.43 3.71 -11.59
CA ALA A 24 -16.42 4.70 -11.96
C ALA A 24 -16.82 5.52 -13.19
N GLU A 25 -17.59 4.95 -14.11
CA GLU A 25 -18.09 5.69 -15.29
C GLU A 25 -18.92 6.91 -14.93
N GLN A 26 -19.61 6.88 -13.78
CA GLN A 26 -20.52 7.93 -13.33
C GLN A 26 -19.91 8.83 -12.23
N ALA A 27 -18.68 8.58 -11.83
CA ALA A 27 -18.03 9.31 -10.75
C ALA A 27 -16.95 10.26 -11.29
N ASP A 28 -16.75 11.41 -10.66
CA ASP A 28 -15.66 12.35 -10.96
C ASP A 28 -14.35 11.93 -10.26
N VAL A 29 -14.49 11.28 -9.09
CA VAL A 29 -13.35 10.86 -8.25
C VAL A 29 -13.56 9.43 -7.79
N ILE A 30 -12.57 8.58 -8.02
CA ILE A 30 -12.54 7.21 -7.55
C ILE A 30 -11.43 7.07 -6.50
N ALA A 31 -11.84 6.89 -5.25
CA ALA A 31 -10.91 6.86 -4.12
C ALA A 31 -10.82 5.47 -3.49
N ARG A 32 -9.60 4.97 -3.34
CA ARG A 32 -9.30 3.84 -2.46
C ARG A 32 -9.05 4.38 -1.06
N PHE A 33 -9.85 3.99 -0.09
CA PHE A 33 -9.79 4.57 1.25
C PHE A 33 -9.05 3.71 2.28
N SER A 34 -8.76 2.42 2.00
CA SER A 34 -8.11 1.51 2.95
C SER A 34 -7.41 0.33 2.26
N GLY A 35 -6.71 -0.49 3.04
CA GLY A 35 -5.97 -1.67 2.57
C GLY A 35 -4.58 -1.30 2.03
N GLY A 36 -3.99 -2.20 1.25
CA GLY A 36 -2.68 -2.07 0.64
C GLY A 36 -2.58 -2.97 -0.59
N ASN A 37 -1.36 -3.38 -0.96
CA ASN A 37 -1.09 -4.23 -2.12
C ASN A 37 -1.29 -5.74 -1.85
N ASN A 38 -1.95 -6.11 -0.76
CA ASN A 38 -2.18 -7.51 -0.36
C ASN A 38 -3.23 -8.24 -1.20
N ALA A 39 -4.15 -7.52 -1.82
CA ALA A 39 -5.18 -8.09 -2.69
C ALA A 39 -5.13 -7.43 -4.07
N GLY A 40 -5.35 -8.22 -5.12
CA GLY A 40 -5.48 -7.72 -6.49
C GLY A 40 -6.92 -7.81 -6.97
N HIS A 41 -7.29 -6.89 -7.85
CA HIS A 41 -8.56 -6.97 -8.56
C HIS A 41 -8.32 -6.90 -10.07
N THR A 42 -9.12 -7.64 -10.81
CA THR A 42 -8.99 -7.73 -12.28
C THR A 42 -10.06 -6.88 -12.93
N ILE A 43 -9.63 -6.02 -13.86
CA ILE A 43 -10.48 -5.12 -14.63
C ILE A 43 -10.32 -5.44 -16.11
N GLN A 44 -11.40 -5.34 -16.86
CA GLN A 44 -11.39 -5.38 -18.32
C GLN A 44 -11.62 -3.96 -18.87
N PHE A 45 -10.65 -3.45 -19.64
CA PHE A 45 -10.73 -2.14 -20.23
C PHE A 45 -10.18 -2.18 -21.68
N GLY A 46 -10.92 -1.62 -22.64
CA GLY A 46 -10.52 -1.60 -24.05
C GLY A 46 -10.22 -3.00 -24.62
N GLY A 47 -10.95 -4.03 -24.20
CA GLY A 47 -10.74 -5.42 -24.63
C GLY A 47 -9.51 -6.11 -24.03
N LYS A 48 -8.80 -5.45 -23.11
CA LYS A 48 -7.62 -5.99 -22.41
C LYS A 48 -7.91 -6.19 -20.94
N THR A 49 -7.22 -7.16 -20.35
CA THR A 49 -7.32 -7.47 -18.90
C THR A 49 -6.15 -6.83 -18.14
N TYR A 50 -6.45 -6.15 -17.06
CA TYR A 50 -5.51 -5.50 -16.16
C TYR A 50 -5.71 -6.04 -14.74
N LYS A 51 -4.60 -6.26 -14.04
CA LYS A 51 -4.61 -6.65 -12.63
C LYS A 51 -4.03 -5.50 -11.81
N LEU A 52 -4.88 -4.86 -11.01
CA LEU A 52 -4.50 -3.75 -10.14
C LEU A 52 -4.38 -4.22 -8.69
N HIS A 53 -3.47 -3.62 -7.94
CA HIS A 53 -3.25 -3.90 -6.52
C HIS A 53 -3.43 -2.66 -5.65
N LEU A 54 -2.74 -1.56 -5.96
CA LEU A 54 -2.83 -0.28 -5.23
C LEU A 54 -3.64 0.76 -5.99
N VAL A 55 -3.47 0.79 -7.30
CA VAL A 55 -4.07 1.82 -8.16
C VAL A 55 -5.59 1.66 -8.23
N PRO A 56 -6.38 2.71 -7.98
CA PRO A 56 -7.83 2.67 -8.15
C PRO A 56 -8.24 2.51 -9.61
N SER A 57 -9.40 1.87 -9.86
CA SER A 57 -9.92 1.65 -11.23
C SER A 57 -10.17 2.93 -12.03
N GLY A 58 -10.36 4.06 -11.36
CA GLY A 58 -10.45 5.37 -12.01
C GLY A 58 -9.27 5.75 -12.90
N ILE A 59 -8.14 5.05 -12.80
CA ILE A 59 -6.94 5.30 -13.61
C ILE A 59 -7.19 5.15 -15.11
N PHE A 60 -8.16 4.34 -15.52
CA PHE A 60 -8.49 4.11 -16.92
C PHE A 60 -9.26 5.26 -17.58
N TYR A 61 -9.78 6.18 -16.78
CA TYR A 61 -10.62 7.31 -17.23
C TYR A 61 -9.85 8.61 -17.06
N LYS A 62 -9.34 9.18 -18.16
CA LYS A 62 -8.46 10.38 -18.14
C LYS A 62 -9.12 11.64 -17.58
N ASP A 63 -10.44 11.73 -17.67
CA ASP A 63 -11.26 12.84 -17.19
C ASP A 63 -11.61 12.75 -15.71
N LYS A 64 -11.20 11.68 -15.02
CA LYS A 64 -11.53 11.39 -13.61
C LYS A 64 -10.28 11.39 -12.75
N LEU A 65 -10.44 11.64 -11.46
CA LEU A 65 -9.34 11.51 -10.49
C LEU A 65 -9.33 10.13 -9.86
N ALA A 66 -8.19 9.46 -9.92
CA ALA A 66 -7.90 8.25 -9.17
C ALA A 66 -7.12 8.62 -7.90
N VAL A 67 -7.64 8.28 -6.71
CA VAL A 67 -7.07 8.74 -5.45
C VAL A 67 -6.69 7.56 -4.54
N ILE A 68 -5.45 7.52 -4.10
CA ILE A 68 -5.01 6.68 -2.98
C ILE A 68 -5.14 7.52 -1.70
N GLY A 69 -6.10 7.18 -0.86
CA GLY A 69 -6.44 7.94 0.34
C GLY A 69 -5.51 7.67 1.53
N ASN A 70 -5.63 8.49 2.57
CA ASN A 70 -4.79 8.42 3.78
C ASN A 70 -5.02 7.17 4.65
N GLY A 71 -6.07 6.42 4.39
CA GLY A 71 -6.32 5.13 5.05
C GLY A 71 -5.60 3.95 4.41
N VAL A 72 -4.99 4.13 3.23
CA VAL A 72 -4.20 3.10 2.55
C VAL A 72 -2.79 3.05 3.13
N VAL A 73 -2.21 1.86 3.19
CA VAL A 73 -0.79 1.66 3.41
C VAL A 73 -0.14 1.36 2.05
N VAL A 74 0.85 2.15 1.68
CA VAL A 74 1.45 2.19 0.34
C VAL A 74 2.85 1.59 0.39
N ASP A 75 3.07 0.59 -0.43
CA ASP A 75 4.39 0.10 -0.78
C ASP A 75 4.84 0.88 -2.04
N PRO A 76 5.79 1.81 -1.94
CA PRO A 76 6.20 2.65 -3.07
C PRO A 76 6.80 1.84 -4.21
N VAL A 77 7.59 0.82 -3.90
CA VAL A 77 8.24 -0.04 -4.91
C VAL A 77 7.18 -0.82 -5.69
N ALA A 78 6.20 -1.39 -4.99
CA ALA A 78 5.09 -2.09 -5.64
C ALA A 78 4.20 -1.14 -6.45
N LEU A 79 3.99 0.09 -5.96
CA LEU A 79 3.22 1.11 -6.67
C LEU A 79 3.91 1.54 -7.96
N LEU A 80 5.20 1.87 -7.91
CA LEU A 80 5.96 2.25 -9.12
C LEU A 80 5.93 1.15 -10.17
N LYS A 81 6.13 -0.10 -9.78
CA LYS A 81 6.01 -1.26 -10.68
C LYS A 81 4.63 -1.36 -11.35
N GLU A 82 3.56 -1.08 -10.59
CA GLU A 82 2.20 -1.11 -11.11
C GLU A 82 1.97 0.03 -12.11
N LEU A 83 2.49 1.24 -11.81
CA LEU A 83 2.39 2.41 -12.69
C LEU A 83 3.19 2.20 -13.99
N ASP A 84 4.42 1.68 -13.91
CA ASP A 84 5.24 1.38 -15.08
C ASP A 84 4.53 0.36 -16.00
N GLY A 85 4.00 -0.71 -15.44
CA GLY A 85 3.25 -1.71 -16.19
C GLY A 85 1.96 -1.16 -16.84
N LEU A 86 1.33 -0.14 -16.27
CA LEU A 86 0.21 0.58 -16.89
C LEU A 86 0.68 1.47 -18.05
N ASN A 87 1.74 2.24 -17.83
CA ASN A 87 2.32 3.14 -18.83
C ASN A 87 2.84 2.37 -20.05
N GLU A 88 3.52 1.26 -19.88
CA GLU A 88 3.98 0.36 -20.96
C GLU A 88 2.82 -0.16 -21.82
N ARG A 89 1.62 -0.26 -21.25
CA ARG A 89 0.41 -0.70 -21.93
C ARG A 89 -0.44 0.46 -22.49
N GLY A 90 0.09 1.69 -22.42
CA GLY A 90 -0.51 2.90 -22.96
C GLY A 90 -1.60 3.54 -22.09
N ILE A 91 -1.65 3.17 -20.80
CA ILE A 91 -2.54 3.80 -19.82
C ILE A 91 -1.75 4.92 -19.12
N SER A 92 -2.17 6.19 -19.30
CA SER A 92 -1.59 7.32 -18.56
C SER A 92 -1.95 7.21 -17.08
N THR A 93 -0.99 7.59 -16.24
CA THR A 93 -1.15 7.63 -14.78
C THR A 93 -1.20 9.08 -14.22
N ASP A 94 -1.34 10.08 -15.10
CA ASP A 94 -1.30 11.50 -14.75
C ASP A 94 -2.47 11.94 -13.85
N ASN A 95 -3.57 11.20 -13.88
CA ASN A 95 -4.76 11.44 -13.07
C ASN A 95 -4.70 10.78 -11.69
N LEU A 96 -3.60 10.10 -11.33
CA LEU A 96 -3.40 9.55 -10.00
C LEU A 96 -3.03 10.64 -9.00
N ARG A 97 -3.64 10.58 -7.82
CA ARG A 97 -3.25 11.39 -6.66
C ARG A 97 -3.07 10.47 -5.45
N ILE A 98 -2.02 10.72 -4.69
CA ILE A 98 -1.71 9.97 -3.47
C ILE A 98 -1.78 10.92 -2.30
N SER A 99 -2.51 10.54 -1.26
CA SER A 99 -2.54 11.33 -0.04
C SER A 99 -1.15 11.42 0.58
N ASN A 100 -0.69 12.62 0.84
CA ASN A 100 0.55 12.88 1.57
C ASN A 100 0.55 12.29 2.99
N ARG A 101 -0.62 11.90 3.51
CA ARG A 101 -0.82 11.28 4.83
C ARG A 101 -0.97 9.76 4.78
N ALA A 102 -0.92 9.13 3.60
CA ALA A 102 -0.87 7.68 3.48
C ALA A 102 0.41 7.14 4.13
N GLN A 103 0.32 5.99 4.79
CA GLN A 103 1.48 5.37 5.43
C GLN A 103 2.32 4.60 4.43
N VAL A 104 3.61 4.64 4.60
CA VAL A 104 4.58 3.91 3.77
C VAL A 104 4.83 2.53 4.37
N ILE A 105 4.79 1.51 3.52
CA ILE A 105 5.31 0.17 3.85
C ILE A 105 6.80 0.17 3.52
N LEU A 106 7.61 -0.21 4.49
CA LEU A 106 9.06 -0.30 4.36
C LEU A 106 9.52 -1.74 4.59
N PRO A 107 10.73 -2.13 4.18
CA PRO A 107 11.25 -3.49 4.28
C PRO A 107 11.11 -4.13 5.67
N TYR A 108 11.25 -3.36 6.73
CA TYR A 108 11.06 -3.88 8.09
C TYR A 108 9.60 -4.30 8.39
N HIS A 109 8.60 -3.76 7.68
CA HIS A 109 7.21 -4.23 7.82
C HIS A 109 7.03 -5.60 7.18
N LEU A 110 7.68 -5.84 6.04
CA LEU A 110 7.67 -7.13 5.36
C LEU A 110 8.36 -8.18 6.24
N ALA A 111 9.54 -7.84 6.78
CA ALA A 111 10.28 -8.70 7.69
C ALA A 111 9.47 -9.03 8.96
N GLN A 112 8.80 -8.03 9.54
CA GLN A 112 7.94 -8.23 10.72
C GLN A 112 6.78 -9.17 10.43
N ASP A 113 6.11 -9.02 9.29
CA ASP A 113 4.99 -9.88 8.85
C ASP A 113 5.46 -11.34 8.71
N GLU A 114 6.65 -11.55 8.14
CA GLU A 114 7.25 -12.88 8.01
C GLU A 114 7.65 -13.49 9.37
N TYR A 115 8.28 -12.69 10.25
CA TYR A 115 8.71 -13.15 11.56
C TYR A 115 7.52 -13.52 12.45
N GLU A 116 6.43 -12.72 12.41
CA GLU A 116 5.19 -13.02 13.11
C GLU A 116 4.55 -14.34 12.62
N GLU A 117 4.48 -14.57 11.32
CA GLU A 117 3.96 -15.81 10.76
C GLU A 117 4.82 -17.01 11.16
N ARG A 118 6.15 -16.86 11.12
CA ARG A 118 7.06 -17.92 11.54
C ARG A 118 6.93 -18.23 13.03
N ARG A 119 6.82 -17.23 13.89
CA ARG A 119 6.63 -17.37 15.34
C ARG A 119 5.33 -18.10 15.70
N ARG A 120 4.27 -17.92 14.89
CA ARG A 120 2.96 -18.57 15.11
C ARG A 120 2.99 -20.07 14.81
N GLY A 121 3.95 -20.58 14.05
CA GLY A 121 4.07 -22.01 13.74
C GLY A 121 2.78 -22.55 13.09
N ASP A 122 2.13 -23.52 13.75
CA ASP A 122 0.89 -24.13 13.23
C ASP A 122 -0.34 -23.20 13.30
N ASN A 123 -0.27 -22.13 14.09
CA ASN A 123 -1.32 -21.13 14.22
C ASN A 123 -1.14 -19.94 13.26
N LYS A 124 -0.53 -20.16 12.09
CA LYS A 124 -0.36 -19.14 11.05
C LYS A 124 -1.69 -18.55 10.62
N ILE A 125 -1.71 -17.24 10.41
CA ILE A 125 -2.87 -16.54 9.82
C ILE A 125 -2.92 -16.79 8.31
N GLY A 126 -1.77 -17.04 7.67
CA GLY A 126 -1.64 -17.14 6.22
C GLY A 126 -1.61 -15.75 5.58
N THR A 127 -0.83 -14.82 6.15
CA THR A 127 -0.71 -13.47 5.61
C THR A 127 -0.07 -13.47 4.21
N THR A 128 -0.25 -12.40 3.47
CA THR A 128 0.38 -12.21 2.16
C THR A 128 1.85 -11.81 2.25
N LYS A 129 2.39 -11.64 3.46
CA LYS A 129 3.76 -11.16 3.74
C LYS A 129 4.09 -9.83 3.06
N LYS A 130 3.10 -8.96 2.95
CA LYS A 130 3.22 -7.63 2.34
C LYS A 130 3.37 -6.50 3.36
N GLY A 131 3.51 -6.83 4.65
CA GLY A 131 3.71 -5.84 5.71
C GLY A 131 2.50 -4.95 6.01
N ILE A 132 1.30 -5.31 5.54
CA ILE A 132 0.09 -4.50 5.68
C ILE A 132 -0.27 -4.30 7.16
N GLY A 133 -0.38 -5.39 7.91
CA GLY A 133 -0.68 -5.38 9.34
C GLY A 133 0.33 -4.55 10.14
N PRO A 134 1.63 -4.85 10.04
CA PRO A 134 2.69 -4.07 10.69
C PRO A 134 2.66 -2.58 10.37
N ALA A 135 2.42 -2.17 9.12
CA ALA A 135 2.30 -0.76 8.75
C ALA A 135 1.09 -0.06 9.40
N TYR A 136 -0.05 -0.77 9.55
CA TYR A 136 -1.19 -0.25 10.31
C TYR A 136 -0.90 -0.16 11.81
N VAL A 137 -0.14 -1.09 12.37
CA VAL A 137 0.31 -1.01 13.77
C VAL A 137 1.15 0.25 13.99
N ASP A 138 2.13 0.49 13.13
CA ASP A 138 2.98 1.69 13.21
C ASP A 138 2.18 2.98 13.06
N LYS A 139 1.16 2.99 12.18
CA LYS A 139 0.21 4.11 12.06
C LYS A 139 -0.52 4.35 13.39
N ALA A 140 -1.04 3.31 14.01
CA ALA A 140 -1.78 3.41 15.27
C ALA A 140 -0.87 3.84 16.43
N GLN A 141 0.37 3.35 16.47
CA GLN A 141 1.41 3.76 17.42
C GLN A 141 1.97 5.17 17.15
N ARG A 142 1.64 5.79 16.02
CA ARG A 142 2.09 7.12 15.60
C ARG A 142 3.59 7.22 15.29
N ILE A 143 4.23 6.09 14.99
CA ILE A 143 5.64 6.02 14.58
C ILE A 143 5.80 5.84 13.06
N GLY A 144 4.72 5.49 12.35
CA GLY A 144 4.75 5.22 10.93
C GLY A 144 5.22 6.41 10.09
N ILE A 145 5.94 6.12 9.02
CA ILE A 145 6.42 7.09 8.03
C ILE A 145 5.32 7.32 6.99
N ARG A 146 5.08 8.57 6.61
CA ARG A 146 4.05 8.97 5.64
C ARG A 146 4.66 9.27 4.29
N MET A 147 3.84 9.28 3.24
CA MET A 147 4.27 9.68 1.90
C MET A 147 4.90 11.08 1.87
N ALA A 148 4.39 12.04 2.68
CA ALA A 148 5.01 13.36 2.80
C ALA A 148 6.42 13.33 3.38
N ASP A 149 6.67 12.41 4.30
CA ASP A 149 7.98 12.31 4.98
C ASP A 149 9.09 11.85 4.00
N LEU A 150 8.74 11.12 2.92
CA LEU A 150 9.69 10.72 1.87
C LEU A 150 10.16 11.90 1.01
N LEU A 151 9.40 13.00 0.95
CA LEU A 151 9.75 14.15 0.12
C LEU A 151 10.82 15.05 0.78
N GLU A 152 11.05 14.87 2.08
CA GLU A 152 11.95 15.68 2.89
C GLU A 152 13.08 14.81 3.44
N LYS A 153 14.25 14.87 2.83
CA LYS A 153 15.40 13.99 3.13
C LYS A 153 15.69 13.88 4.62
N GLU A 154 15.86 15.01 5.28
CA GLU A 154 16.22 15.08 6.70
C GLU A 154 15.11 14.47 7.59
N THR A 155 13.85 14.68 7.21
CA THR A 155 12.69 14.10 7.92
C THR A 155 12.65 12.59 7.74
N PHE A 156 12.83 12.10 6.51
CA PHE A 156 12.85 10.68 6.23
C PHE A 156 14.03 10.00 6.93
N GLU A 157 15.23 10.53 6.81
CA GLU A 157 16.45 10.02 7.44
C GLU A 157 16.29 9.89 8.96
N ARG A 158 15.84 10.95 9.63
CA ARG A 158 15.63 10.95 11.08
C ARG A 158 14.61 9.91 11.52
N ARG A 159 13.41 9.91 10.87
CA ARG A 159 12.34 8.96 11.21
C ARG A 159 12.72 7.52 10.93
N LEU A 160 13.45 7.28 9.84
CA LEU A 160 13.92 5.94 9.48
C LEU A 160 14.90 5.41 10.54
N LYS A 161 15.87 6.23 10.99
CA LYS A 161 16.80 5.88 12.06
C LYS A 161 16.08 5.52 13.36
N GLU A 162 15.15 6.39 13.81
CA GLU A 162 14.33 6.16 14.99
C GLU A 162 13.55 4.83 14.90
N ASN A 163 12.93 4.57 13.75
CA ASN A 163 12.15 3.35 13.54
C ASN A 163 13.01 2.08 13.48
N ILE A 164 14.17 2.15 12.82
CA ILE A 164 15.08 0.99 12.76
C ILE A 164 15.61 0.63 14.16
N GLU A 165 15.97 1.62 14.96
CA GLU A 165 16.39 1.39 16.34
C GLU A 165 15.28 0.69 17.13
N TYR A 166 14.07 1.21 17.07
CA TYR A 166 12.89 0.61 17.72
C TYR A 166 12.62 -0.82 17.22
N LYS A 167 12.58 -1.01 15.89
CA LYS A 167 12.32 -2.33 15.29
C LYS A 167 13.41 -3.34 15.60
N ASN A 168 14.70 -2.93 15.65
CA ASN A 168 15.78 -3.81 16.06
C ASN A 168 15.60 -4.32 17.50
N ALA A 169 15.23 -3.44 18.43
CA ALA A 169 14.95 -3.85 19.81
C ALA A 169 13.80 -4.87 19.86
N CYS A 170 12.71 -4.60 19.12
CA CYS A 170 11.55 -5.50 19.04
C CYS A 170 11.92 -6.85 18.39
N PHE A 171 12.61 -6.83 17.25
CA PHE A 171 12.93 -8.04 16.48
C PHE A 171 13.90 -8.94 17.24
N LYS A 172 14.90 -8.33 17.86
CA LYS A 172 15.84 -9.07 18.72
C LYS A 172 15.16 -9.71 19.93
N GLY A 173 14.28 -8.95 20.58
CA GLY A 173 13.59 -9.43 21.79
C GLY A 173 12.52 -10.47 21.52
N MET A 174 11.77 -10.35 20.41
CA MET A 174 10.61 -11.20 20.12
C MET A 174 10.92 -12.37 19.19
N PHE A 175 11.86 -12.21 18.27
CA PHE A 175 12.10 -13.15 17.16
C PHE A 175 13.53 -13.68 17.13
N ASN A 176 14.46 -13.07 17.87
CA ASN A 176 15.91 -13.28 17.76
C ASN A 176 16.43 -13.00 16.33
N GLU A 177 15.89 -11.96 15.71
CA GLU A 177 16.17 -11.52 14.33
C GLU A 177 16.61 -10.07 14.30
N THR A 178 17.10 -9.61 13.14
CA THR A 178 17.53 -8.22 12.92
C THR A 178 16.61 -7.51 11.95
N CYS A 179 16.54 -6.18 12.07
CA CYS A 179 15.89 -5.31 11.10
C CYS A 179 16.79 -5.14 9.87
N PRO A 180 16.24 -4.94 8.67
CA PRO A 180 17.00 -4.40 7.55
C PRO A 180 17.73 -3.12 7.91
N THR A 181 18.91 -2.90 7.34
CA THR A 181 19.77 -1.77 7.71
C THR A 181 19.22 -0.43 7.22
N PHE A 182 19.72 0.65 7.80
CA PHE A 182 19.37 1.99 7.37
C PHE A 182 19.74 2.22 5.90
N ASP A 183 20.97 1.90 5.51
CA ASP A 183 21.49 2.16 4.16
C ASP A 183 20.68 1.39 3.10
N GLU A 184 20.36 0.10 3.34
CA GLU A 184 19.54 -0.69 2.44
C GLU A 184 18.17 -0.06 2.19
N ILE A 185 17.52 0.47 3.23
CA ILE A 185 16.20 1.09 3.08
C ILE A 185 16.31 2.50 2.50
N PHE A 186 17.29 3.27 2.95
CA PHE A 186 17.42 4.66 2.53
C PHE A 186 17.75 4.77 1.05
N ASP A 187 18.68 3.97 0.54
CA ASP A 187 19.10 3.98 -0.87
C ASP A 187 18.00 3.50 -1.83
N GLU A 188 17.08 2.64 -1.36
CA GLU A 188 15.97 2.16 -2.18
C GLU A 188 14.79 3.14 -2.23
N TYR A 189 14.54 3.87 -1.13
CA TYR A 189 13.30 4.63 -0.95
C TYR A 189 13.45 6.15 -1.10
N TYR A 190 14.69 6.67 -1.09
CA TYR A 190 14.98 8.10 -1.29
C TYR A 190 15.74 8.33 -2.61
#